data_1ea56909d8c74ce66dc925e67b830c4f
#
_entry.id   1ea56909d8c74ce66dc925e67b830c4f
#
_cell.length_a   1.000
_cell.length_b   1.000
_cell.length_c   1.000
_cell.angle_alpha   90.00
_cell.angle_beta   90.00
_cell.angle_gamma   90.00
#
_symmetry.space_group_name_H-M   'P 1'
#
loop_
_entity.id
_entity.type
_entity.pdbx_description
1 polymer ?
#
loop_
_entity_poly.entity_id
_entity_poly.type
_entity_poly.pdbx_seq_one_letter_code
_entity_poly.pdbx_strand_id
1 'polypeptide(L)'
;MAYATPQRFIQEYGLDETTQLLADEQQLLTSQLLSDALAGSWTGTPSAAEQAAANAAKDRITRKLATVSNFMDGYLRGAVTLPLSTSDANAGTLEECCIALAREGVSDDSDNATERMVQIADRWRAWLKDVQSGRVSLITVAGEEVASRGRVRTGQAASNFNWGSFPPRSY
;
A
#
# COMPACT_ATOMS: atom_id res chain seq x y z
N MET A 1 9.76 -4.84 -1.73
CA MET A 1 10.18 -3.81 -0.73
C MET A 1 8.92 -3.37 -0.01
N ALA A 2 8.92 -3.19 1.32
CA ALA A 2 7.71 -2.76 2.01
C ALA A 2 7.47 -1.26 1.79
N TYR A 3 6.23 -0.87 1.46
CA TYR A 3 5.85 0.54 1.28
C TYR A 3 5.73 1.30 2.59
N ALA A 4 5.57 0.59 3.72
CA ALA A 4 5.47 1.18 5.04
C ALA A 4 6.30 0.40 6.07
N THR A 5 6.62 1.04 7.18
CA THR A 5 7.35 0.45 8.32
C THR A 5 6.41 0.25 9.52
N PRO A 6 6.72 -0.68 10.45
CA PRO A 6 5.95 -0.83 11.69
C PRO A 6 5.89 0.45 12.51
N GLN A 7 6.96 1.24 12.55
CA GLN A 7 6.99 2.53 13.24
C GLN A 7 5.99 3.51 12.65
N ARG A 8 5.89 3.57 11.31
CA ARG A 8 4.96 4.45 10.61
C ARG A 8 3.52 4.01 10.83
N PHE A 9 3.26 2.69 10.87
CA PHE A 9 1.95 2.14 11.22
C PHE A 9 1.48 2.61 12.61
N ILE A 10 2.37 2.55 13.62
CA ILE A 10 2.06 3.02 14.98
C ILE A 10 1.89 4.53 15.05
N GLN A 11 2.65 5.30 14.27
CA GLN A 11 2.47 6.76 14.20
C GLN A 11 1.09 7.13 13.68
N GLU A 12 0.54 6.34 12.75
CA GLU A 12 -0.77 6.61 12.15
C GLU A 12 -1.93 6.28 13.07
N TYR A 13 -1.89 5.11 13.73
CA TYR A 13 -3.02 4.62 14.53
C TYR A 13 -2.84 4.76 16.04
N GLY A 14 -1.64 5.06 16.47
CA GLY A 14 -1.28 5.10 17.89
C GLY A 14 -0.83 3.75 18.43
N LEU A 15 -0.01 3.84 19.48
CA LEU A 15 0.61 2.68 20.10
C LEU A 15 -0.42 1.79 20.81
N ASP A 16 -1.38 2.41 21.51
CA ASP A 16 -2.38 1.69 22.31
C ASP A 16 -3.37 0.93 21.42
N GLU A 17 -3.86 1.56 20.32
CA GLU A 17 -4.71 0.87 19.36
C GLU A 17 -3.97 -0.29 18.71
N THR A 18 -2.72 -0.06 18.29
CA THR A 18 -1.90 -1.11 17.69
C THR A 18 -1.68 -2.26 18.66
N THR A 19 -1.45 -1.98 19.94
CA THR A 19 -1.29 -3.03 20.97
C THR A 19 -2.57 -3.85 21.13
N GLN A 20 -3.74 -3.20 21.13
CA GLN A 20 -5.03 -3.89 21.21
C GLN A 20 -5.28 -4.80 19.99
N LEU A 21 -4.95 -4.33 18.78
CA LEU A 21 -5.09 -5.10 17.54
C LEU A 21 -4.15 -6.34 17.50
N LEU A 22 -3.05 -6.28 18.24
CA LEU A 22 -2.04 -7.34 18.29
C LEU A 22 -2.11 -8.17 19.57
N ALA A 23 -3.07 -7.89 20.46
CA ALA A 23 -3.20 -8.59 21.72
C ALA A 23 -3.13 -10.11 21.51
N ASP A 24 -2.37 -10.77 22.37
CA ASP A 24 -2.25 -12.22 22.40
C ASP A 24 -3.30 -12.82 23.37
N GLU A 25 -3.55 -14.11 23.24
CA GLU A 25 -4.49 -14.84 24.11
C GLU A 25 -4.10 -14.75 25.60
N GLN A 26 -2.81 -14.56 25.87
CA GLN A 26 -2.28 -14.48 27.24
C GLN A 26 -2.26 -13.06 27.79
N GLN A 27 -2.59 -12.05 26.98
CA GLN A 27 -2.60 -10.62 27.32
C GLN A 27 -1.27 -10.14 27.92
N LEU A 28 -0.16 -10.70 27.48
CA LEU A 28 1.19 -10.30 27.94
C LEU A 28 1.70 -9.05 27.24
N LEU A 29 1.12 -8.71 26.06
CA LEU A 29 1.55 -7.58 25.28
C LEU A 29 1.06 -6.27 25.90
N THR A 30 1.99 -5.37 26.19
CA THR A 30 1.71 -3.99 26.60
C THR A 30 2.27 -2.99 25.59
N SER A 31 1.74 -1.76 25.58
CA SER A 31 2.22 -0.69 24.71
C SER A 31 3.72 -0.42 24.89
N GLN A 32 4.20 -0.47 26.13
CA GLN A 32 5.64 -0.30 26.42
C GLN A 32 6.47 -1.44 25.81
N LEU A 33 6.06 -2.68 25.99
CA LEU A 33 6.77 -3.84 25.45
C LEU A 33 6.81 -3.83 23.92
N LEU A 34 5.71 -3.41 23.26
CA LEU A 34 5.68 -3.26 21.80
C LEU A 34 6.65 -2.16 21.34
N SER A 35 6.67 -1.03 22.03
CA SER A 35 7.60 0.07 21.77
C SER A 35 9.06 -0.37 21.92
N ASP A 36 9.36 -1.08 22.99
CA ASP A 36 10.70 -1.60 23.29
C ASP A 36 11.16 -2.62 22.24
N ALA A 37 10.29 -3.54 21.84
CA ALA A 37 10.58 -4.51 20.78
C ALA A 37 10.91 -3.82 19.46
N LEU A 38 10.21 -2.73 19.11
CA LEU A 38 10.46 -1.96 17.90
C LEU A 38 11.76 -1.16 17.98
N ALA A 39 12.07 -0.64 19.16
CA ALA A 39 13.34 0.05 19.43
C ALA A 39 14.54 -0.91 19.51
N GLY A 40 14.29 -2.21 19.76
CA GLY A 40 15.34 -3.20 19.96
C GLY A 40 16.03 -3.10 21.31
N SER A 41 15.41 -2.44 22.30
CA SER A 41 15.93 -2.26 23.65
C SER A 41 14.80 -2.36 24.67
N TRP A 42 15.04 -3.02 25.79
CA TRP A 42 14.03 -3.27 26.81
C TRP A 42 14.13 -2.29 27.96
N THR A 43 13.01 -1.72 28.37
CA THR A 43 12.87 -0.89 29.55
C THR A 43 12.57 -1.80 30.75
N GLY A 44 13.41 -1.73 31.79
CA GLY A 44 13.29 -2.61 32.96
C GLY A 44 13.80 -4.04 32.67
N THR A 45 13.16 -5.03 33.28
CA THR A 45 13.52 -6.46 33.15
C THR A 45 12.30 -7.30 32.80
N PRO A 46 11.75 -7.16 31.57
CA PRO A 46 10.60 -7.99 31.17
C PRO A 46 11.00 -9.46 31.11
N SER A 47 10.06 -10.32 31.47
CA SER A 47 10.24 -11.76 31.42
C SER A 47 10.46 -12.25 29.98
N ALA A 48 11.02 -13.45 29.83
CA ALA A 48 11.21 -14.07 28.52
C ALA A 48 9.88 -14.24 27.75
N ALA A 49 8.77 -14.49 28.46
CA ALA A 49 7.45 -14.63 27.87
C ALA A 49 6.92 -13.30 27.31
N GLU A 50 7.08 -12.20 28.08
CA GLU A 50 6.70 -10.84 27.64
C GLU A 50 7.54 -10.38 26.45
N GLN A 51 8.85 -10.64 26.45
CA GLN A 51 9.71 -10.34 25.30
C GLN A 51 9.32 -11.15 24.08
N ALA A 52 8.97 -12.43 24.24
CA ALA A 52 8.51 -13.27 23.15
C ALA A 52 7.19 -12.77 22.55
N ALA A 53 6.22 -12.39 23.40
CA ALA A 53 4.95 -11.83 22.95
C ALA A 53 5.15 -10.51 22.16
N ALA A 54 5.99 -9.61 22.64
CA ALA A 54 6.29 -8.34 21.98
C ALA A 54 7.02 -8.53 20.62
N ASN A 55 7.98 -9.44 20.57
CA ASN A 55 8.65 -9.79 19.32
C ASN A 55 7.69 -10.43 18.32
N ALA A 56 6.81 -11.33 18.77
CA ALA A 56 5.80 -11.94 17.91
C ALA A 56 4.83 -10.89 17.33
N ALA A 57 4.42 -9.91 18.13
CA ALA A 57 3.59 -8.78 17.69
C ALA A 57 4.30 -7.93 16.63
N LYS A 58 5.56 -7.55 16.86
CA LYS A 58 6.41 -6.86 15.89
C LYS A 58 6.53 -7.63 14.58
N ASP A 59 6.78 -8.93 14.65
CA ASP A 59 6.92 -9.79 13.47
C ASP A 59 5.59 -9.92 12.72
N ARG A 60 4.44 -9.94 13.44
CA ARG A 60 3.10 -9.98 12.84
C ARG A 60 2.85 -8.73 12.00
N ILE A 61 3.12 -7.52 12.53
CA ILE A 61 3.01 -6.27 11.75
C ILE A 61 3.94 -6.30 10.55
N THR A 62 5.21 -6.63 10.77
CA THR A 62 6.22 -6.62 9.71
C THR A 62 5.84 -7.54 8.55
N ARG A 63 5.41 -8.76 8.86
CA ARG A 63 4.93 -9.73 7.86
C ARG A 63 3.68 -9.23 7.14
N LYS A 64 2.72 -8.62 7.86
CA LYS A 64 1.50 -8.10 7.25
C LYS A 64 1.81 -6.96 6.29
N LEU A 65 2.67 -5.99 6.67
CA LEU A 65 3.10 -4.91 5.79
C LEU A 65 3.81 -5.43 4.54
N ALA A 66 4.66 -6.45 4.68
CA ALA A 66 5.32 -7.08 3.54
C ALA A 66 4.30 -7.80 2.62
N THR A 67 3.33 -8.52 3.18
CA THR A 67 2.28 -9.19 2.42
C THR A 67 1.43 -8.19 1.63
N VAL A 68 1.00 -7.11 2.30
CA VAL A 68 0.23 -6.04 1.65
C VAL A 68 1.04 -5.35 0.56
N SER A 69 2.32 -5.10 0.80
CA SER A 69 3.19 -4.50 -0.22
C SER A 69 3.30 -5.38 -1.47
N ASN A 70 3.45 -6.70 -1.30
CA ASN A 70 3.44 -7.63 -2.43
C ASN A 70 2.09 -7.67 -3.16
N PHE A 71 0.99 -7.55 -2.41
CA PHE A 71 -0.37 -7.44 -2.98
C PHE A 71 -0.49 -6.17 -3.83
N MET A 72 -0.05 -5.02 -3.31
CA MET A 72 -0.03 -3.75 -4.04
C MET A 72 0.83 -3.83 -5.31
N ASP A 73 2.02 -4.44 -5.23
CA ASP A 73 2.90 -4.68 -6.38
C ASP A 73 2.18 -5.46 -7.50
N GLY A 74 1.26 -6.36 -7.14
CA GLY A 74 0.44 -7.09 -8.09
C GLY A 74 -0.43 -6.17 -8.96
N TYR A 75 -0.97 -5.11 -8.39
CA TYR A 75 -1.75 -4.10 -9.14
C TYR A 75 -0.86 -3.10 -9.87
N LEU A 76 0.24 -2.70 -9.25
CA LEU A 76 1.11 -1.64 -9.77
C LEU A 76 2.00 -2.12 -10.92
N ARG A 77 2.39 -3.40 -10.95
CA ARG A 77 3.32 -3.98 -11.94
C ARG A 77 2.89 -3.78 -13.39
N GLY A 78 1.58 -3.76 -13.66
CA GLY A 78 1.04 -3.51 -14.99
C GLY A 78 0.99 -2.03 -15.38
N ALA A 79 0.98 -1.14 -14.40
CA ALA A 79 0.81 0.29 -14.60
C ALA A 79 2.13 1.06 -14.57
N VAL A 80 3.10 0.62 -13.74
CA VAL A 80 4.37 1.33 -13.51
C VAL A 80 5.55 0.38 -13.46
N THR A 81 6.76 0.94 -13.59
CA THR A 81 8.01 0.18 -13.40
C THR A 81 8.34 0.12 -11.90
N LEU A 82 8.45 -1.09 -11.36
CA LEU A 82 8.84 -1.33 -9.98
C LEU A 82 10.34 -1.65 -9.87
N PRO A 83 11.00 -1.34 -8.73
CA PRO A 83 10.47 -0.69 -7.54
C PRO A 83 10.30 0.82 -7.73
N LEU A 84 9.26 1.39 -7.10
CA LEU A 84 9.09 2.83 -7.03
C LEU A 84 10.09 3.41 -6.01
N SER A 85 10.64 4.59 -6.33
CA SER A 85 11.54 5.29 -5.41
C SER A 85 10.78 5.82 -4.20
N THR A 86 11.42 5.81 -3.03
CA THR A 86 10.87 6.44 -1.81
C THR A 86 10.78 7.97 -1.92
N SER A 87 11.48 8.56 -2.89
CA SER A 87 11.39 9.99 -3.24
C SER A 87 10.30 10.28 -4.26
N ASP A 88 9.53 9.28 -4.68
CA ASP A 88 8.41 9.46 -5.59
C ASP A 88 7.30 10.29 -4.95
N ALA A 89 6.65 11.16 -5.74
CA ALA A 89 5.54 12.00 -5.28
C ALA A 89 4.37 11.18 -4.71
N ASN A 90 4.24 9.92 -5.12
CA ASN A 90 3.19 9.01 -4.67
C ASN A 90 3.60 8.16 -3.46
N ALA A 91 4.84 8.28 -2.98
CA ALA A 91 5.34 7.45 -1.89
C ALA A 91 4.45 7.55 -0.64
N GLY A 92 3.99 8.75 -0.27
CA GLY A 92 3.07 8.97 0.84
C GLY A 92 1.71 8.29 0.62
N THR A 93 1.13 8.42 -0.57
CA THR A 93 -0.15 7.78 -0.90
C THR A 93 -0.05 6.26 -0.87
N LEU A 94 1.04 5.70 -1.37
CA LEU A 94 1.29 4.25 -1.33
C LEU A 94 1.56 3.77 0.11
N GLU A 95 2.24 4.57 0.92
CA GLU A 95 2.44 4.31 2.34
C GLU A 95 1.09 4.25 3.07
N GLU A 96 0.22 5.25 2.91
CA GLU A 96 -1.12 5.29 3.49
C GLU A 96 -1.98 4.11 3.05
N CYS A 97 -1.97 3.78 1.76
CA CYS A 97 -2.64 2.61 1.21
C CYS A 97 -2.16 1.33 1.89
N CYS A 98 -0.85 1.14 1.99
CA CYS A 98 -0.23 -0.02 2.63
C CYS A 98 -0.64 -0.15 4.10
N ILE A 99 -0.59 0.95 4.85
CA ILE A 99 -0.94 1.02 6.27
C ILE A 99 -2.42 0.70 6.48
N ALA A 100 -3.32 1.26 5.67
CA ALA A 100 -4.76 1.04 5.78
C ALA A 100 -5.14 -0.42 5.48
N LEU A 101 -4.58 -1.01 4.44
CA LEU A 101 -4.79 -2.43 4.10
C LEU A 101 -4.16 -3.36 5.15
N ALA A 102 -3.02 -2.98 5.71
CA ALA A 102 -2.38 -3.76 6.77
C ALA A 102 -3.20 -3.74 8.06
N ARG A 103 -3.82 -2.60 8.41
CA ARG A 103 -4.70 -2.49 9.59
C ARG A 103 -5.87 -3.45 9.51
N GLU A 104 -6.59 -3.47 8.40
CA GLU A 104 -7.69 -4.41 8.19
C GLU A 104 -7.19 -5.86 8.28
N GLY A 105 -6.06 -6.15 7.66
CA GLY A 105 -5.52 -7.51 7.67
C GLY A 105 -4.89 -7.94 9.00
N VAL A 106 -4.53 -7.03 9.91
CA VAL A 106 -4.14 -7.37 11.30
C VAL A 106 -5.38 -7.64 12.15
N SER A 107 -6.48 -6.95 11.86
CA SER A 107 -7.78 -7.11 12.51
C SER A 107 -8.57 -8.33 11.99
N ASP A 108 -7.90 -9.32 11.39
CA ASP A 108 -8.45 -10.46 10.63
C ASP A 108 -9.35 -11.41 11.45
N ASP A 109 -9.67 -11.03 12.66
CA ASP A 109 -10.74 -11.62 13.46
C ASP A 109 -12.03 -10.83 13.19
N SER A 110 -13.11 -11.52 12.80
CA SER A 110 -14.41 -10.91 12.46
C SER A 110 -14.95 -9.97 13.54
N ASP A 111 -14.55 -10.19 14.78
CA ASP A 111 -15.00 -9.43 15.94
C ASP A 111 -14.19 -8.13 16.15
N ASN A 112 -12.99 -8.01 15.58
CA ASN A 112 -12.11 -6.87 15.73
C ASN A 112 -12.07 -5.93 14.52
N ALA A 113 -12.51 -6.38 13.35
CA ALA A 113 -12.59 -5.56 12.15
C ALA A 113 -13.85 -4.69 12.18
N THR A 114 -13.69 -3.39 12.42
CA THR A 114 -14.82 -2.47 12.34
C THR A 114 -15.25 -2.27 10.89
N GLU A 115 -16.56 -2.03 10.66
CA GLU A 115 -17.10 -1.72 9.34
C GLU A 115 -16.32 -0.57 8.66
N ARG A 116 -15.91 0.43 9.43
CA ARG A 116 -15.11 1.55 8.93
C ARG A 116 -13.72 1.12 8.40
N MET A 117 -13.05 0.17 9.07
CA MET A 117 -11.77 -0.36 8.59
C MET A 117 -11.95 -1.06 7.24
N VAL A 118 -12.98 -1.89 7.11
CA VAL A 118 -13.31 -2.59 5.87
C VAL A 118 -13.62 -1.59 4.74
N GLN A 119 -14.46 -0.58 5.00
CA GLN A 119 -14.79 0.45 4.01
C GLN A 119 -13.56 1.23 3.53
N ILE A 120 -12.64 1.57 4.43
CA ILE A 120 -11.39 2.25 4.07
C ILE A 120 -10.51 1.33 3.19
N ALA A 121 -10.35 0.06 3.60
CA ALA A 121 -9.58 -0.91 2.83
C ALA A 121 -10.18 -1.14 1.44
N ASP A 122 -11.50 -1.22 1.31
CA ASP A 122 -12.19 -1.37 0.03
C ASP A 122 -12.01 -0.16 -0.90
N ARG A 123 -12.00 1.06 -0.35
CA ARG A 123 -11.66 2.27 -1.12
C ARG A 123 -10.25 2.19 -1.69
N TRP A 124 -9.29 1.74 -0.89
CA TRP A 124 -7.91 1.57 -1.35
C TRP A 124 -7.77 0.45 -2.39
N ARG A 125 -8.48 -0.65 -2.24
CA ARG A 125 -8.54 -1.71 -3.26
C ARG A 125 -9.15 -1.21 -4.57
N ALA A 126 -10.20 -0.39 -4.49
CA ALA A 126 -10.80 0.25 -5.67
C ALA A 126 -9.82 1.21 -6.35
N TRP A 127 -9.11 2.04 -5.57
CA TRP A 127 -8.08 2.94 -6.08
C TRP A 127 -6.94 2.17 -6.77
N LEU A 128 -6.45 1.07 -6.19
CA LEU A 128 -5.43 0.23 -6.83
C LEU A 128 -5.91 -0.34 -8.17
N LYS A 129 -7.18 -0.74 -8.28
CA LYS A 129 -7.79 -1.18 -9.55
C LYS A 129 -7.84 -0.04 -10.57
N ASP A 130 -8.12 1.19 -10.13
CA ASP A 130 -8.13 2.36 -11.01
C ASP A 130 -6.72 2.72 -11.49
N VAL A 131 -5.70 2.60 -10.65
CA VAL A 131 -4.29 2.71 -11.06
C VAL A 131 -3.94 1.61 -12.08
N GLN A 132 -4.29 0.35 -11.80
CA GLN A 132 -4.03 -0.76 -12.70
C GLN A 132 -4.70 -0.58 -14.07
N SER A 133 -5.93 -0.07 -14.10
CA SER A 133 -6.67 0.21 -15.35
C SER A 133 -6.22 1.49 -16.04
N GLY A 134 -5.35 2.29 -15.40
CA GLY A 134 -4.85 3.57 -15.89
C GLY A 134 -5.87 4.70 -15.84
N ARG A 135 -6.93 4.59 -15.02
CA ARG A 135 -7.84 5.70 -14.71
C ARG A 135 -7.17 6.72 -13.81
N VAL A 136 -6.30 6.24 -12.94
CA VAL A 136 -5.45 7.06 -12.07
C VAL A 136 -4.01 6.85 -12.50
N SER A 137 -3.30 7.92 -12.82
CA SER A 137 -1.88 7.88 -13.13
C SER A 137 -1.08 8.25 -11.88
N LEU A 138 -0.03 7.49 -11.62
CA LEU A 138 0.98 7.87 -10.64
C LEU A 138 1.94 8.87 -11.30
N ILE A 139 2.32 9.91 -10.57
CA ILE A 139 3.21 10.96 -11.05
C ILE A 139 4.54 10.94 -10.32
N THR A 140 5.62 11.27 -11.00
CA THR A 140 6.94 11.44 -10.41
C THR A 140 7.07 12.77 -9.66
N VAL A 141 8.10 12.91 -8.82
CA VAL A 141 8.44 14.16 -8.14
C VAL A 141 8.63 15.32 -9.14
N ALA A 142 9.06 15.02 -10.36
CA ALA A 142 9.20 16.00 -11.44
C ALA A 142 7.86 16.39 -12.10
N GLY A 143 6.73 15.82 -11.65
CA GLY A 143 5.41 16.07 -12.24
C GLY A 143 5.17 15.33 -13.56
N GLU A 144 6.08 14.48 -13.98
CA GLU A 144 5.90 13.60 -15.13
C GLU A 144 5.11 12.35 -14.75
N GLU A 145 4.23 11.88 -15.65
CA GLU A 145 3.56 10.59 -15.45
C GLU A 145 4.60 9.46 -15.42
N VAL A 146 4.49 8.56 -14.44
CA VAL A 146 5.29 7.34 -14.42
C VAL A 146 4.97 6.54 -15.68
N ALA A 147 5.99 6.26 -16.48
CA ALA A 147 5.83 5.57 -17.75
C ALA A 147 5.12 4.23 -17.56
N SER A 148 3.89 4.14 -18.04
CA SER A 148 3.09 2.92 -18.03
C SER A 148 3.71 1.92 -19.01
N ARG A 149 4.08 0.73 -18.52
CA ARG A 149 4.48 -0.38 -19.39
C ARG A 149 3.26 -0.90 -20.13
N GLY A 150 3.22 -0.70 -21.44
CA GLY A 150 2.34 -1.46 -22.33
C GLY A 150 0.99 -0.83 -22.68
N ARG A 151 0.76 0.45 -22.45
CA ARG A 151 -0.32 1.13 -23.17
C ARG A 151 0.10 1.24 -24.63
N VAL A 152 -0.49 0.37 -25.47
CA VAL A 152 -0.54 0.62 -26.91
C VAL A 152 -1.35 1.91 -27.08
N ARG A 153 -0.68 3.06 -27.20
CA ARG A 153 -1.31 4.25 -27.77
C ARG A 153 -1.57 3.89 -29.23
N THR A 154 -2.79 3.52 -29.53
CA THR A 154 -3.28 3.60 -30.92
C THR A 154 -3.31 5.09 -31.25
N GLY A 155 -2.16 5.62 -31.64
CA GLY A 155 -2.09 6.89 -32.32
C GLY A 155 -2.88 6.68 -33.62
N GLN A 156 -4.02 7.32 -33.74
CA GLN A 156 -4.70 7.40 -35.01
C GLN A 156 -3.72 8.12 -35.93
N ALA A 157 -3.09 7.36 -36.82
CA ALA A 157 -2.27 7.94 -37.87
C ALA A 157 -3.13 8.99 -38.57
N ALA A 158 -2.58 10.20 -38.74
CA ALA A 158 -3.28 11.25 -39.46
C ALA A 158 -3.77 10.63 -40.78
N SER A 159 -5.07 10.65 -41.00
CA SER A 159 -5.67 10.12 -42.22
C SER A 159 -5.13 10.97 -43.38
N ASN A 160 -4.22 10.40 -44.15
CA ASN A 160 -3.73 11.01 -45.41
C ASN A 160 -4.76 10.87 -46.54
N PHE A 161 -6.01 10.60 -46.20
CA PHE A 161 -7.06 10.50 -47.18
C PHE A 161 -7.55 11.90 -47.55
N ASN A 162 -7.08 12.40 -48.70
CA ASN A 162 -7.43 13.71 -49.22
C ASN A 162 -8.60 13.54 -50.24
N TRP A 163 -9.82 13.88 -49.79
CA TRP A 163 -11.02 13.84 -50.60
C TRP A 163 -10.99 14.81 -51.82
N GLY A 164 -10.05 15.79 -51.82
CA GLY A 164 -9.89 16.80 -52.87
C GLY A 164 -9.17 16.32 -54.14
N SER A 165 -8.65 15.07 -54.18
CA SER A 165 -7.87 14.56 -55.33
C SER A 165 -8.65 13.72 -56.33
N PHE A 166 -9.99 13.69 -56.26
CA PHE A 166 -10.78 13.04 -57.31
C PHE A 166 -10.89 13.99 -58.52
N PRO A 167 -10.44 13.59 -59.70
CA PRO A 167 -10.66 14.38 -60.93
C PRO A 167 -12.14 14.49 -61.22
N PRO A 168 -12.63 15.69 -61.69
CA PRO A 168 -14.02 15.82 -62.08
C PRO A 168 -14.34 14.87 -63.22
N ARG A 169 -15.44 14.13 -63.13
CA ARG A 169 -15.94 13.32 -64.25
C ARG A 169 -16.32 14.24 -65.38
N SER A 170 -15.65 14.13 -66.54
CA SER A 170 -16.08 14.72 -67.79
C SER A 170 -17.25 13.92 -68.33
N TYR A 171 -18.39 14.57 -68.56
CA TYR A 171 -19.52 14.04 -69.28
C TYR A 171 -19.34 14.26 -70.81
#